data_49175f481bf9353375d7e808b13ca9cf
#
_entry.id   49175f481bf9353375d7e808b13ca9cf
#
_cell.length_a   1.000
_cell.length_b   1.000
_cell.length_c   1.000
_cell.angle_alpha   90.00
_cell.angle_beta   90.00
_cell.angle_gamma   90.00
#
_symmetry.space_group_name_H-M   'P 1'
#
loop_
_entity.id
_entity.type
_entity.pdbx_description
1 polymer ?
#
loop_
_entity_poly.entity_id
_entity_poly.type
_entity_poly.pdbx_seq_one_letter_code
_entity_poly.pdbx_strand_id
1 'polypeptide(L)'
;TRNAYLNNGSGWVNSSIFIPPDDFTTTSRLDNGIRLIDLNGDGLVDLFQDYANGTTTDRDAWINNGSGWKVSTSWNSLEPFTSNGKNIGRRIGDVNGDGFGDIIIGHDTTKRTLIRNQTFPYLLKNITNEFGGLTYLNYEKSTIFYNTDADGKSAIGFNIGAIKTVFQNNSLNNDFNVF
;
A
#
# COMPACT_ATOMS: atom_id res chain seq x y z
N THR A 1 -22.75 -12.00 10.05
CA THR A 1 -23.10 -10.58 9.86
C THR A 1 -21.80 -9.79 9.79
N ARG A 2 -21.60 -9.00 8.73
CA ARG A 2 -20.46 -8.10 8.55
C ARG A 2 -20.89 -6.70 8.97
N ASN A 3 -20.06 -6.05 9.78
CA ASN A 3 -20.29 -4.68 10.23
C ASN A 3 -18.97 -3.90 10.14
N ALA A 4 -19.08 -2.59 9.99
CA ALA A 4 -17.96 -1.67 10.08
C ALA A 4 -18.27 -0.56 11.09
N TYR A 5 -17.27 -0.19 11.85
CA TYR A 5 -17.34 0.90 12.81
C TYR A 5 -16.17 1.83 12.63
N LEU A 6 -16.44 3.10 12.48
CA LEU A 6 -15.43 4.13 12.37
C LEU A 6 -15.16 4.77 13.72
N ASN A 7 -13.89 4.97 14.04
CA ASN A 7 -13.47 5.75 15.20
C ASN A 7 -13.64 7.24 14.90
N ASN A 8 -14.41 7.94 15.70
CA ASN A 8 -14.66 9.38 15.56
C ASN A 8 -13.86 10.23 16.56
N GLY A 9 -12.85 9.63 17.22
CA GLY A 9 -12.04 10.30 18.26
C GLY A 9 -12.61 10.18 19.68
N SER A 10 -13.89 9.85 19.83
CA SER A 10 -14.56 9.68 21.13
C SER A 10 -15.30 8.34 21.28
N GLY A 11 -15.38 7.56 20.20
CA GLY A 11 -16.07 6.28 20.20
C GLY A 11 -16.17 5.69 18.80
N TRP A 12 -17.06 4.70 18.65
CA TRP A 12 -17.28 3.97 17.42
C TRP A 12 -18.64 4.28 16.84
N VAL A 13 -18.69 4.65 15.57
CA VAL A 13 -19.92 4.95 14.82
C VAL A 13 -20.07 3.92 13.71
N ASN A 14 -21.27 3.36 13.59
CA ASN A 14 -21.59 2.38 12.55
C ASN A 14 -21.45 3.01 11.15
N SER A 15 -20.84 2.26 10.23
CA SER A 15 -20.66 2.66 8.85
C SER A 15 -21.24 1.61 7.91
N SER A 16 -22.13 2.02 7.04
CA SER A 16 -22.68 1.14 5.99
C SER A 16 -21.79 1.05 4.75
N ILE A 17 -20.91 2.05 4.54
CA ILE A 17 -20.07 2.15 3.33
C ILE A 17 -18.77 1.34 3.44
N PHE A 18 -18.28 1.10 4.67
CA PHE A 18 -17.04 0.34 4.89
C PHE A 18 -17.28 -1.10 5.38
N ILE A 19 -18.49 -1.62 5.22
CA ILE A 19 -18.75 -3.03 5.48
C ILE A 19 -17.83 -3.87 4.58
N PRO A 20 -17.04 -4.81 5.16
CA PRO A 20 -16.14 -5.63 4.34
C PRO A 20 -16.93 -6.40 3.27
N PRO A 21 -16.43 -6.42 2.03
CA PRO A 21 -17.12 -7.10 0.93
C PRO A 21 -17.14 -8.63 1.07
N ASP A 22 -16.20 -9.21 1.83
CA ASP A 22 -16.20 -10.61 2.18
C ASP A 22 -15.90 -10.86 3.66
N ASP A 23 -16.13 -12.10 4.12
CA ASP A 23 -15.94 -12.53 5.50
C ASP A 23 -14.46 -12.82 5.79
N PHE A 24 -13.93 -12.34 6.92
CA PHE A 24 -12.56 -12.63 7.36
C PHE A 24 -12.36 -14.10 7.74
N THR A 25 -13.44 -14.80 8.03
CA THR A 25 -13.42 -16.22 8.35
C THR A 25 -14.49 -16.99 7.58
N THR A 26 -14.21 -18.23 7.27
CA THR A 26 -15.21 -19.15 6.71
C THR A 26 -16.32 -19.45 7.72
N THR A 27 -17.38 -20.12 7.29
CA THR A 27 -18.46 -20.60 8.17
C THR A 27 -17.98 -21.53 9.28
N SER A 28 -16.87 -22.24 9.06
CA SER A 28 -16.17 -23.08 10.05
C SER A 28 -15.21 -22.29 10.94
N ARG A 29 -15.21 -20.96 10.87
CA ARG A 29 -14.32 -20.05 11.62
C ARG A 29 -12.82 -20.22 11.28
N LEU A 30 -12.51 -20.69 10.09
CA LEU A 30 -11.15 -20.74 9.58
C LEU A 30 -10.80 -19.43 8.88
N ASP A 31 -9.51 -19.10 8.83
CA ASP A 31 -9.01 -17.89 8.19
C ASP A 31 -9.30 -17.90 6.67
N ASN A 32 -10.05 -16.92 6.19
CA ASN A 32 -10.44 -16.78 4.78
C ASN A 32 -9.39 -16.05 3.92
N GLY A 33 -8.17 -15.87 4.44
CA GLY A 33 -7.05 -15.34 3.69
C GLY A 33 -7.08 -13.83 3.43
N ILE A 34 -7.99 -13.08 4.07
CA ILE A 34 -8.05 -11.62 3.90
C ILE A 34 -6.99 -10.96 4.76
N ARG A 35 -6.26 -10.01 4.15
CA ARG A 35 -5.25 -9.18 4.81
C ARG A 35 -5.53 -7.70 4.56
N LEU A 36 -5.17 -6.90 5.54
CA LEU A 36 -5.23 -5.44 5.50
C LEU A 36 -3.88 -4.91 5.03
N ILE A 37 -3.88 -4.09 4.00
CA ILE A 37 -2.67 -3.56 3.37
C ILE A 37 -3.04 -2.34 2.52
N ASP A 38 -2.17 -1.35 2.42
CA ASP A 38 -2.25 -0.34 1.39
C ASP A 38 -1.66 -0.90 0.08
N LEU A 39 -2.54 -1.33 -0.83
CA LEU A 39 -2.13 -1.97 -2.08
C LEU A 39 -1.67 -0.98 -3.14
N ASN A 40 -2.25 0.20 -3.20
CA ASN A 40 -2.01 1.17 -4.25
C ASN A 40 -1.11 2.33 -3.82
N GLY A 41 -0.77 2.43 -2.53
CA GLY A 41 0.11 3.46 -1.97
C GLY A 41 -0.57 4.81 -1.75
N ASP A 42 -1.90 4.84 -1.62
CA ASP A 42 -2.66 6.07 -1.42
C ASP A 42 -2.83 6.46 0.05
N GLY A 43 -2.29 5.65 0.97
CA GLY A 43 -2.38 5.85 2.41
C GLY A 43 -3.65 5.31 3.05
N LEU A 44 -4.56 4.73 2.27
CA LEU A 44 -5.76 4.07 2.78
C LEU A 44 -5.54 2.57 2.87
N VAL A 45 -6.20 1.95 3.83
CA VAL A 45 -6.12 0.49 4.00
C VAL A 45 -7.05 -0.18 3.01
N ASP A 46 -6.51 -1.10 2.22
CA ASP A 46 -7.24 -1.97 1.30
C ASP A 46 -7.45 -3.36 1.88
N LEU A 47 -8.24 -4.17 1.20
CA LEU A 47 -8.45 -5.59 1.53
C LEU A 47 -7.87 -6.44 0.41
N PHE A 48 -7.05 -7.42 0.78
CA PHE A 48 -6.45 -8.36 -0.13
C PHE A 48 -6.70 -9.79 0.35
N GLN A 49 -7.41 -10.57 -0.45
CA GLN A 49 -7.71 -11.97 -0.18
C GLN A 49 -6.87 -12.88 -1.06
N ASP A 50 -6.30 -13.91 -0.45
CA ASP A 50 -5.74 -15.03 -1.18
C ASP A 50 -5.89 -16.30 -0.34
N TYR A 51 -6.86 -17.11 -0.71
CA TYR A 51 -7.25 -18.34 -0.04
C TYR A 51 -7.20 -19.51 -1.00
N ALA A 52 -6.68 -20.64 -0.56
CA ALA A 52 -6.75 -21.91 -1.29
C ALA A 52 -7.42 -22.98 -0.46
N ASN A 53 -8.24 -23.83 -1.08
CA ASN A 53 -8.88 -24.98 -0.43
C ASN A 53 -8.61 -26.30 -1.15
N GLY A 54 -7.43 -26.43 -1.73
CA GLY A 54 -6.97 -27.62 -2.46
C GLY A 54 -7.32 -27.62 -3.94
N THR A 55 -8.54 -27.23 -4.32
CA THR A 55 -9.01 -27.23 -5.71
C THR A 55 -9.37 -25.85 -6.25
N THR A 56 -9.73 -24.95 -5.36
CA THR A 56 -10.09 -23.56 -5.71
C THR A 56 -9.18 -22.58 -5.02
N THR A 57 -8.97 -21.44 -5.66
CA THR A 57 -8.28 -20.29 -5.09
C THR A 57 -9.19 -19.08 -5.23
N ASP A 58 -9.48 -18.43 -4.12
CA ASP A 58 -10.19 -17.15 -4.10
C ASP A 58 -9.14 -16.04 -3.96
N ARG A 59 -9.08 -15.17 -4.98
CA ARG A 59 -8.11 -14.08 -5.08
C ARG A 59 -8.84 -12.82 -5.45
N ASP A 60 -9.08 -12.01 -4.44
CA ASP A 60 -9.78 -10.75 -4.60
C ASP A 60 -9.00 -9.61 -3.96
N ALA A 61 -9.14 -8.44 -4.54
CA ALA A 61 -8.65 -7.21 -3.98
C ALA A 61 -9.74 -6.15 -4.00
N TRP A 62 -9.88 -5.45 -2.91
CA TRP A 62 -10.82 -4.33 -2.78
C TRP A 62 -10.06 -3.10 -2.33
N ILE A 63 -10.00 -2.13 -3.24
CA ILE A 63 -9.35 -0.85 -2.99
C ILE A 63 -10.30 0.07 -2.24
N ASN A 64 -9.81 0.63 -1.16
CA ASN A 64 -10.47 1.70 -0.44
C ASN A 64 -10.26 3.02 -1.21
N ASN A 65 -11.32 3.62 -1.69
CA ASN A 65 -11.26 4.88 -2.42
C ASN A 65 -11.68 6.10 -1.58
N GLY A 66 -11.69 5.95 -0.24
CA GLY A 66 -12.16 6.96 0.69
C GLY A 66 -13.69 7.03 0.85
N SER A 67 -14.44 6.38 -0.05
CA SER A 67 -15.90 6.35 -0.05
C SER A 67 -16.47 4.94 -0.03
N GLY A 68 -15.62 3.93 0.14
CA GLY A 68 -15.98 2.52 0.21
C GLY A 68 -15.00 1.62 -0.52
N TRP A 69 -15.40 0.39 -0.78
CA TRP A 69 -14.60 -0.65 -1.40
C TRP A 69 -14.88 -0.78 -2.89
N LYS A 70 -13.82 -0.78 -3.70
CA LYS A 70 -13.89 -1.01 -5.14
C LYS A 70 -13.10 -2.26 -5.51
N VAL A 71 -13.74 -3.23 -6.15
CA VAL A 71 -13.06 -4.44 -6.67
C VAL A 71 -11.97 -4.04 -7.66
N SER A 72 -10.81 -4.68 -7.52
CA SER A 72 -9.69 -4.53 -8.44
C SER A 72 -9.20 -5.89 -8.91
N THR A 73 -9.06 -6.05 -10.22
CA THR A 73 -8.51 -7.25 -10.86
C THR A 73 -7.01 -7.17 -11.12
N SER A 74 -6.39 -6.05 -10.75
CA SER A 74 -4.96 -5.80 -11.02
C SER A 74 -4.02 -6.47 -10.00
N TRP A 75 -4.56 -7.00 -8.91
CA TRP A 75 -3.82 -7.55 -7.80
C TRP A 75 -3.94 -9.07 -7.79
N ASN A 76 -2.90 -9.73 -8.26
CA ASN A 76 -2.81 -11.18 -8.19
C ASN A 76 -1.65 -11.55 -7.25
N SER A 77 -1.93 -12.29 -6.19
CA SER A 77 -0.88 -12.94 -5.43
C SER A 77 -0.32 -14.13 -6.22
N LEU A 78 0.96 -14.41 -6.01
CA LEU A 78 1.59 -15.60 -6.60
C LEU A 78 1.24 -16.86 -5.81
N GLU A 79 0.84 -16.71 -4.56
CA GLU A 79 0.59 -17.83 -3.65
C GLU A 79 -0.36 -17.39 -2.51
N PRO A 80 -1.25 -18.27 -2.01
CA PRO A 80 -2.26 -17.93 -1.03
C PRO A 80 -1.68 -17.63 0.37
N PHE A 81 -2.38 -16.82 1.17
CA PHE A 81 -2.06 -16.59 2.59
C PHE A 81 -2.48 -17.78 3.46
N THR A 82 -3.52 -18.48 3.04
CA THR A 82 -4.04 -19.63 3.76
C THR A 82 -4.32 -20.80 2.82
N SER A 83 -4.17 -22.01 3.33
CA SER A 83 -4.58 -23.23 2.65
C SER A 83 -5.52 -24.02 3.57
N ASN A 84 -6.72 -24.33 3.08
CA ASN A 84 -7.78 -24.97 3.87
C ASN A 84 -8.03 -24.22 5.21
N GLY A 85 -7.97 -22.89 5.17
CA GLY A 85 -8.16 -22.02 6.33
C GLY A 85 -7.02 -22.02 7.36
N LYS A 86 -5.90 -22.68 7.06
CA LYS A 86 -4.70 -22.66 7.90
C LYS A 86 -3.69 -21.67 7.33
N ASN A 87 -3.09 -20.89 8.22
CA ASN A 87 -1.99 -20.00 7.87
C ASN A 87 -0.79 -20.81 7.35
N ILE A 88 -0.26 -20.43 6.21
CA ILE A 88 0.87 -21.12 5.56
C ILE A 88 2.13 -20.25 5.51
N GLY A 89 2.34 -19.42 6.53
CA GLY A 89 3.62 -18.74 6.78
C GLY A 89 3.85 -17.49 5.92
N ARG A 90 2.79 -16.82 5.44
CA ARG A 90 2.92 -15.56 4.71
C ARG A 90 2.52 -14.38 5.55
N ARG A 91 3.26 -13.30 5.39
CA ARG A 91 3.06 -12.02 6.10
C ARG A 91 3.18 -10.88 5.11
N ILE A 92 2.63 -9.74 5.50
CA ILE A 92 2.74 -8.49 4.79
C ILE A 92 3.52 -7.51 5.66
N GLY A 93 4.41 -6.76 5.04
CA GLY A 93 5.17 -5.70 5.67
C GLY A 93 6.04 -4.97 4.66
N ASP A 94 6.28 -3.70 4.88
CA ASP A 94 7.23 -2.91 4.10
C ASP A 94 8.64 -3.23 4.59
N VAL A 95 9.37 -4.11 3.87
CA VAL A 95 10.69 -4.59 4.30
C VAL A 95 11.85 -3.77 3.72
N ASN A 96 11.61 -3.00 2.68
CA ASN A 96 12.62 -2.16 2.04
C ASN A 96 12.44 -0.66 2.38
N GLY A 97 11.40 -0.33 3.15
CA GLY A 97 11.11 1.04 3.57
C GLY A 97 10.67 1.94 2.42
N ASP A 98 9.94 1.42 1.44
CA ASP A 98 9.46 2.21 0.30
C ASP A 98 8.00 2.66 0.44
N GLY A 99 7.33 2.29 1.53
CA GLY A 99 5.95 2.66 1.83
C GLY A 99 4.91 1.72 1.24
N PHE A 100 5.33 0.70 0.48
CA PHE A 100 4.43 -0.30 -0.08
C PHE A 100 4.58 -1.62 0.66
N GLY A 101 3.47 -2.34 0.78
CA GLY A 101 3.49 -3.63 1.44
C GLY A 101 4.09 -4.72 0.54
N ASP A 102 5.12 -5.39 1.06
CA ASP A 102 5.77 -6.56 0.47
C ASP A 102 5.16 -7.84 1.03
N ILE A 103 5.36 -8.96 0.34
CA ILE A 103 4.95 -10.28 0.81
C ILE A 103 6.17 -11.06 1.28
N ILE A 104 6.18 -11.42 2.55
CA ILE A 104 7.23 -12.20 3.19
C ILE A 104 6.75 -13.65 3.31
N ILE A 105 7.52 -14.58 2.79
CA ILE A 105 7.22 -16.02 2.79
C ILE A 105 8.24 -16.73 3.67
N GLY A 106 7.75 -17.38 4.70
CA GLY A 106 8.56 -18.19 5.62
C GLY A 106 7.83 -19.47 5.98
N HIS A 107 7.93 -20.48 5.12
CA HIS A 107 7.29 -21.78 5.33
C HIS A 107 8.27 -22.90 4.90
N ASP A 108 8.46 -23.88 5.75
CA ASP A 108 9.35 -25.04 5.55
C ASP A 108 10.72 -24.63 4.99
N THR A 109 11.05 -25.09 3.79
CA THR A 109 12.30 -24.79 3.09
C THR A 109 12.22 -23.49 2.25
N THR A 110 11.03 -22.92 2.08
CA THR A 110 10.84 -21.73 1.27
C THR A 110 10.93 -20.48 2.13
N LYS A 111 11.99 -19.69 1.89
CA LYS A 111 12.18 -18.37 2.53
C LYS A 111 12.49 -17.36 1.45
N ARG A 112 11.57 -16.45 1.19
CA ARG A 112 11.75 -15.37 0.21
C ARG A 112 10.85 -14.18 0.52
N THR A 113 11.22 -13.03 0.00
CA THR A 113 10.39 -11.83 0.02
C THR A 113 10.08 -11.42 -1.41
N LEU A 114 8.84 -11.12 -1.67
CA LEU A 114 8.39 -10.52 -2.91
C LEU A 114 8.29 -9.03 -2.70
N ILE A 115 9.30 -8.31 -3.21
CA ILE A 115 9.37 -6.86 -3.12
C ILE A 115 8.46 -6.25 -4.17
N ARG A 116 7.62 -5.33 -3.74
CA ARG A 116 6.80 -4.54 -4.61
C ARG A 116 7.51 -3.24 -4.95
N ASN A 117 7.86 -3.07 -6.22
CA ASN A 117 8.42 -1.80 -6.72
C ASN A 117 7.32 -0.96 -7.36
N GLN A 118 6.99 0.15 -6.72
CA GLN A 118 6.05 1.14 -7.26
C GLN A 118 6.56 2.56 -7.05
N THR A 119 5.97 3.48 -7.80
CA THR A 119 6.16 4.91 -7.60
C THR A 119 5.01 5.45 -6.76
N PHE A 120 5.28 6.40 -5.88
CA PHE A 120 4.25 7.08 -5.09
C PHE A 120 3.16 7.63 -6.01
N PRO A 121 1.89 7.25 -5.80
CA PRO A 121 0.77 7.79 -6.55
C PRO A 121 0.45 9.21 -6.09
N TYR A 122 -0.31 9.92 -6.91
CA TYR A 122 -0.91 11.23 -6.57
C TYR A 122 0.06 12.35 -6.19
N LEU A 123 1.36 12.19 -6.43
CA LEU A 123 2.34 13.26 -6.23
C LEU A 123 2.38 14.20 -7.43
N LEU A 124 2.46 15.50 -7.13
CA LEU A 124 2.61 16.53 -8.15
C LEU A 124 3.96 16.39 -8.85
N LYS A 125 3.95 16.02 -10.12
CA LYS A 125 5.18 15.80 -10.91
C LYS A 125 5.59 17.01 -11.73
N ASN A 126 4.62 17.69 -12.31
CA ASN A 126 4.85 18.76 -13.27
C ASN A 126 4.01 19.99 -12.93
N ILE A 127 4.61 21.14 -13.03
CA ILE A 127 3.93 22.43 -12.97
C ILE A 127 4.30 23.19 -14.23
N THR A 128 3.32 23.59 -15.02
CA THR A 128 3.53 24.45 -16.18
C THR A 128 2.98 25.85 -15.86
N ASN A 129 3.82 26.88 -16.04
CA ASN A 129 3.37 28.25 -15.87
C ASN A 129 2.72 28.79 -17.15
N GLU A 130 2.13 29.99 -17.09
CA GLU A 130 1.43 30.64 -18.20
C GLU A 130 2.33 30.98 -19.40
N PHE A 131 3.65 31.01 -19.20
CA PHE A 131 4.64 31.29 -20.25
C PHE A 131 5.26 30.03 -20.84
N GLY A 132 4.74 28.83 -20.47
CA GLY A 132 5.24 27.55 -20.94
C GLY A 132 6.46 27.03 -20.19
N GLY A 133 6.92 27.73 -19.16
CA GLY A 133 7.99 27.23 -18.28
C GLY A 133 7.50 26.03 -17.48
N LEU A 134 8.37 25.00 -17.37
CA LEU A 134 8.05 23.72 -16.76
C LEU A 134 8.90 23.48 -15.51
N THR A 135 8.27 23.12 -14.42
CA THR A 135 8.94 22.60 -13.22
C THR A 135 8.65 21.11 -13.08
N TYR A 136 9.70 20.33 -12.98
CA TYR A 136 9.63 18.89 -12.73
C TYR A 136 10.04 18.58 -11.30
N LEU A 137 9.25 17.74 -10.61
CA LEU A 137 9.51 17.26 -9.26
C LEU A 137 9.78 15.75 -9.30
N ASN A 138 10.97 15.35 -8.86
CA ASN A 138 11.29 13.95 -8.63
C ASN A 138 11.23 13.62 -7.16
N TYR A 139 10.63 12.47 -6.87
CA TYR A 139 10.44 11.99 -5.52
C TYR A 139 11.26 10.73 -5.26
N GLU A 140 11.68 10.59 -4.03
CA GLU A 140 12.33 9.41 -3.50
C GLU A 140 11.70 9.04 -2.15
N LYS A 141 11.88 7.79 -1.70
CA LYS A 141 11.40 7.38 -0.38
C LYS A 141 12.11 8.14 0.73
N SER A 142 11.37 8.57 1.76
CA SER A 142 11.95 9.33 2.88
C SER A 142 13.01 8.55 3.65
N THR A 143 12.98 7.22 3.59
CA THR A 143 13.92 6.33 4.26
C THR A 143 15.35 6.41 3.72
N ILE A 144 15.59 6.98 2.54
CA ILE A 144 16.96 7.21 2.01
C ILE A 144 17.60 8.49 2.56
N PHE A 145 16.80 9.39 3.13
CA PHE A 145 17.29 10.62 3.71
C PHE A 145 17.56 10.42 5.21
N TYR A 146 18.45 11.26 5.74
CA TYR A 146 18.69 11.28 7.19
C TYR A 146 17.46 11.85 7.90
N ASN A 147 16.68 11.00 8.52
CA ASN A 147 15.42 11.34 9.20
C ASN A 147 15.39 10.83 10.66
N THR A 148 16.56 10.70 11.27
CA THR A 148 16.67 10.29 12.67
C THR A 148 16.79 11.50 13.60
N ASP A 149 16.20 11.39 14.78
CA ASP A 149 16.38 12.36 15.87
C ASP A 149 17.77 12.23 16.53
N ALA A 150 18.02 13.04 17.55
CA ALA A 150 19.27 13.05 18.30
C ALA A 150 19.57 11.71 19.01
N ASP A 151 18.55 10.90 19.29
CA ASP A 151 18.66 9.59 19.92
C ASP A 151 18.83 8.45 18.89
N GLY A 152 18.94 8.78 17.61
CA GLY A 152 19.08 7.81 16.51
C GLY A 152 17.79 7.08 16.14
N LYS A 153 16.64 7.54 16.65
CA LYS A 153 15.33 6.98 16.30
C LYS A 153 14.78 7.67 15.05
N SER A 154 14.00 6.95 14.27
CA SER A 154 13.30 7.56 13.15
C SER A 154 12.36 8.68 13.63
N ALA A 155 12.58 9.89 13.14
CA ALA A 155 11.72 11.04 13.43
C ALA A 155 10.39 10.97 12.67
N ILE A 156 10.32 10.14 11.64
CA ILE A 156 9.12 9.86 10.85
C ILE A 156 8.77 8.39 11.03
N GLY A 157 7.62 8.11 11.62
CA GLY A 157 7.17 6.74 11.91
C GLY A 157 6.61 5.96 10.70
N PHE A 158 6.59 6.59 9.53
CA PHE A 158 6.08 6.01 8.28
C PHE A 158 6.86 6.58 7.09
N ASN A 159 6.88 5.87 5.97
CA ASN A 159 7.54 6.35 4.78
C ASN A 159 6.64 7.32 3.99
N ILE A 160 7.26 8.35 3.42
CA ILE A 160 6.61 9.33 2.53
C ILE A 160 7.47 9.56 1.29
N GLY A 161 6.83 9.98 0.19
CA GLY A 161 7.54 10.50 -0.97
C GLY A 161 8.10 11.89 -0.68
N ALA A 162 9.40 11.99 -0.54
CA ALA A 162 10.11 13.26 -0.35
C ALA A 162 10.64 13.77 -1.69
N ILE A 163 10.63 15.09 -1.90
CA ILE A 163 11.22 15.69 -3.11
C ILE A 163 12.73 15.48 -3.05
N LYS A 164 13.27 14.81 -4.07
CA LYS A 164 14.72 14.59 -4.23
C LYS A 164 15.36 15.67 -5.08
N THR A 165 14.72 15.99 -6.20
CA THR A 165 15.24 16.98 -7.16
C THR A 165 14.11 17.79 -7.76
N VAL A 166 14.39 19.05 -8.00
CA VAL A 166 13.55 19.99 -8.74
C VAL A 166 14.28 20.39 -10.01
N PHE A 167 13.69 20.13 -11.16
CA PHE A 167 14.17 20.61 -12.44
C PHE A 167 13.30 21.74 -12.94
N GLN A 168 13.90 22.83 -13.38
CA GLN A 168 13.18 23.95 -13.96
C GLN A 168 13.68 24.25 -15.37
N ASN A 169 12.73 24.41 -16.29
CA ASN A 169 12.96 24.87 -17.65
C ASN A 169 12.16 26.16 -17.86
N ASN A 170 12.85 27.22 -18.25
CA ASN A 170 12.23 28.53 -18.46
C ASN A 170 11.56 28.70 -19.83
N SER A 171 11.51 27.66 -20.66
CA SER A 171 10.99 27.62 -22.04
C SER A 171 11.71 28.51 -23.08
N LEU A 172 12.67 29.34 -22.64
CA LEU A 172 13.35 30.28 -23.52
C LEU A 172 14.69 29.73 -24.05
N ASN A 173 15.46 28.99 -23.23
CA ASN A 173 16.83 28.56 -23.58
C ASN A 173 17.14 27.07 -23.29
N ASN A 174 16.14 26.24 -22.97
CA ASN A 174 16.35 24.84 -22.53
C ASN A 174 17.32 24.67 -21.34
N ASP A 175 17.52 25.70 -20.55
CA ASP A 175 18.36 25.63 -19.37
C ASP A 175 17.63 24.90 -18.26
N PHE A 176 18.21 23.81 -17.76
CA PHE A 176 17.72 23.07 -16.62
C PHE A 176 18.53 23.46 -15.38
N ASN A 177 17.86 24.04 -14.40
CA ASN A 177 18.42 24.19 -13.07
C ASN A 177 17.99 23.03 -12.20
N VAL A 178 18.96 22.40 -11.51
CA VAL A 178 18.74 21.31 -10.56
C VAL A 178 18.98 21.85 -9.17
N PHE A 179 18.01 21.72 -8.30
CA PHE A 179 18.06 22.16 -6.91
C PHE A 179 17.87 20.97 -5.97
#